data_650fda108149e02e29ddc0f71b71dd92
#
_entry.id   650fda108149e02e29ddc0f71b71dd92
#
_cell.length_a   1.000
_cell.length_b   1.000
_cell.length_c   1.000
_cell.angle_alpha   90.00
_cell.angle_beta   90.00
_cell.angle_gamma   90.00
#
_symmetry.space_group_name_H-M   'P 1'
#
loop_
_entity.id
_entity.type
_entity.pdbx_description
1 polymer ?
#
loop_
_entity_poly.entity_id
_entity_poly.type
_entity_poly.pdbx_seq_one_letter_code
_entity_poly.pdbx_strand_id
1 'polypeptide(L)'
;VSFSFSIRSANDSIPSLSEENMMRRAAIVRPLRTPVGKYLGSLQSLQAEDLGAIVIKELVSRSGVDPDRIEEVVFAQGYPSGEAPCIGRWAGLAAGLPLHVSGTQIDRRCGSGLQAIANAAMMVQTGVADVVIAGGAESMSNVEYYTTSMRGGARSG
;
A
#
# COMPACT_ATOMS: atom_id res chain seq x y z
N VAL A 1 -2.85 10.95 -5.36
CA VAL A 1 -1.46 10.92 -4.90
C VAL A 1 -1.17 9.54 -4.36
N SER A 2 -0.16 8.88 -4.91
CA SER A 2 0.29 7.56 -4.46
C SER A 2 1.64 7.74 -3.77
N PHE A 3 1.76 7.21 -2.56
CA PHE A 3 3.02 7.12 -1.82
C PHE A 3 3.31 5.66 -1.56
N SER A 4 4.55 5.25 -1.75
CA SER A 4 5.00 3.91 -1.43
C SER A 4 6.36 3.99 -0.73
N PHE A 5 6.50 3.24 0.35
CA PHE A 5 7.71 3.14 1.15
C PHE A 5 8.05 1.66 1.32
N SER A 6 9.31 1.33 1.22
CA SER A 6 9.79 0.03 1.66
C SER A 6 10.35 0.17 3.08
N ILE A 7 9.92 -0.68 3.97
CA ILE A 7 10.37 -0.71 5.37
C ILE A 7 11.18 -1.98 5.57
N ARG A 8 12.41 -1.84 6.07
CA ARG A 8 13.33 -2.96 6.31
C ARG A 8 13.72 -3.06 7.78
N SER A 9 14.07 -4.26 8.20
CA SER A 9 14.80 -4.47 9.46
C SER A 9 16.20 -3.89 9.35
N ALA A 10 16.59 -3.04 10.30
CA ALA A 10 17.95 -2.54 10.45
C ALA A 10 18.58 -3.25 11.64
N ASN A 11 19.42 -4.27 11.36
CA ASN A 11 20.23 -4.92 12.37
C ASN A 11 21.63 -4.29 12.34
N ASP A 12 21.81 -3.20 13.05
CA ASP A 12 23.14 -2.70 13.38
C ASP A 12 23.40 -2.91 14.88
N SER A 13 24.53 -3.54 15.14
CA SER A 13 25.03 -3.94 16.44
C SER A 13 25.09 -2.79 17.44
N ILE A 14 24.22 -2.82 18.44
CA ILE A 14 24.37 -2.09 19.70
C ILE A 14 24.52 -3.12 20.83
N PRO A 15 25.58 -3.05 21.66
CA PRO A 15 25.81 -4.05 22.70
C PRO A 15 24.85 -3.88 23.89
N SER A 16 24.45 -5.01 24.46
CA SER A 16 23.92 -5.26 25.79
C SER A 16 22.70 -4.51 26.30
N LEU A 17 21.55 -4.98 25.85
CA LEU A 17 20.37 -5.25 26.70
C LEU A 17 19.95 -6.68 26.35
N SER A 18 19.51 -7.46 27.36
CA SER A 18 19.13 -8.86 27.19
C SER A 18 18.33 -9.09 25.90
N GLU A 19 18.79 -9.96 25.03
CA GLU A 19 18.27 -10.21 23.69
C GLU A 19 16.78 -10.60 23.63
N GLU A 20 16.17 -10.90 24.75
CA GLU A 20 14.80 -11.39 24.87
C GLU A 20 13.70 -10.31 24.74
N ASN A 21 14.04 -9.01 24.66
CA ASN A 21 13.02 -7.95 24.68
C ASN A 21 13.30 -6.73 23.78
N MET A 22 14.16 -6.84 22.77
CA MET A 22 14.40 -5.74 21.83
C MET A 22 13.44 -5.84 20.62
N MET A 23 12.47 -4.92 20.53
CA MET A 23 11.75 -4.72 19.27
C MET A 23 12.76 -4.37 18.16
N ARG A 24 12.61 -5.02 17.01
CA ARG A 24 13.43 -4.75 15.82
C ARG A 24 13.26 -3.28 15.38
N ARG A 25 14.30 -2.70 14.81
CA ARG A 25 14.21 -1.35 14.24
C ARG A 25 13.66 -1.43 12.84
N ALA A 26 12.61 -0.66 12.55
CA ALA A 26 12.08 -0.47 11.20
C ALA A 26 12.71 0.76 10.55
N ALA A 27 13.16 0.63 9.31
CA ALA A 27 13.68 1.74 8.50
C ALA A 27 12.78 1.99 7.30
N ILE A 28 12.50 3.24 7.03
CA ILE A 28 11.79 3.67 5.81
C ILE A 28 12.82 3.90 4.71
N VAL A 29 12.68 3.19 3.60
CA VAL A 29 13.65 3.19 2.50
C VAL A 29 12.96 3.58 1.19
N ARG A 30 13.61 4.46 0.41
CA ARG A 30 13.22 4.81 -0.95
C ARG A 30 11.76 5.27 -1.11
N PRO A 31 11.34 6.39 -0.50
CA PRO A 31 10.00 6.92 -0.73
C PRO A 31 9.84 7.40 -2.17
N LEU A 32 8.77 6.96 -2.83
CA LEU A 32 8.40 7.38 -4.18
C LEU A 32 6.93 7.81 -4.24
N ARG A 33 6.60 8.66 -5.19
CA ARG A 33 5.20 9.04 -5.49
C ARG A 33 5.02 9.38 -6.95
N THR A 34 3.79 9.32 -7.43
CA THR A 34 3.39 9.94 -8.70
C THR A 34 3.26 11.46 -8.54
N PRO A 35 3.21 12.22 -9.64
CA PRO A 35 2.67 13.58 -9.60
C PRO A 35 1.27 13.60 -8.99
N VAL A 36 0.90 14.74 -8.40
CA VAL A 36 -0.48 14.97 -7.94
C VAL A 36 -1.30 15.42 -9.14
N GLY A 37 -2.28 14.57 -9.53
CA GLY A 37 -3.19 14.89 -10.63
C GLY A 37 -4.26 15.89 -10.20
N LYS A 38 -4.68 16.75 -11.13
CA LYS A 38 -5.89 17.55 -10.99
C LYS A 38 -7.13 16.65 -11.22
N TYR A 39 -8.23 16.95 -10.53
CA TYR A 39 -9.53 16.30 -10.79
C TYR A 39 -9.90 16.43 -12.28
N LEU A 40 -10.25 15.31 -12.91
CA LEU A 40 -10.48 15.17 -14.35
C LEU A 40 -9.31 15.66 -15.22
N GLY A 41 -8.10 15.62 -14.68
CA GLY A 41 -6.88 16.04 -15.38
C GLY A 41 -6.15 14.90 -16.08
N SER A 42 -4.85 15.09 -16.32
CA SER A 42 -4.03 14.18 -17.14
C SER A 42 -3.92 12.74 -16.62
N LEU A 43 -4.21 12.50 -15.33
CA LEU A 43 -4.21 11.18 -14.73
C LEU A 43 -5.59 10.55 -14.62
N GLN A 44 -6.65 11.17 -15.19
CA GLN A 44 -8.02 10.68 -15.07
C GLN A 44 -8.27 9.28 -15.67
N SER A 45 -7.46 8.86 -16.63
CA SER A 45 -7.56 7.54 -17.25
C SER A 45 -6.98 6.40 -16.40
N LEU A 46 -6.31 6.72 -15.29
CA LEU A 46 -5.69 5.76 -14.40
C LEU A 46 -6.56 5.54 -13.16
N GLN A 47 -6.84 4.28 -12.86
CA GLN A 47 -7.49 3.89 -11.63
C GLN A 47 -6.51 3.99 -10.45
N ALA A 48 -7.02 3.88 -9.22
CA ALA A 48 -6.18 3.97 -8.03
C ALA A 48 -5.14 2.82 -8.00
N GLU A 49 -5.54 1.63 -8.34
CA GLU A 49 -4.68 0.45 -8.43
C GLU A 49 -3.59 0.59 -9.50
N ASP A 50 -3.87 1.23 -10.64
CA ASP A 50 -2.88 1.51 -11.68
C ASP A 50 -1.79 2.45 -11.16
N LEU A 51 -2.21 3.52 -10.48
CA LEU A 51 -1.29 4.47 -9.85
C LEU A 51 -0.41 3.77 -8.80
N GLY A 52 -1.02 2.90 -8.00
CA GLY A 52 -0.32 2.07 -7.03
C GLY A 52 0.70 1.14 -7.69
N ALA A 53 0.29 0.42 -8.72
CA ALA A 53 1.14 -0.52 -9.45
C ALA A 53 2.36 0.16 -10.10
N ILE A 54 2.16 1.33 -10.71
CA ILE A 54 3.25 2.12 -11.31
C ILE A 54 4.30 2.45 -10.25
N VAL A 55 3.88 2.92 -9.07
CA VAL A 55 4.83 3.32 -8.01
C VAL A 55 5.50 2.09 -7.39
N ILE A 56 4.77 1.00 -7.15
CA ILE A 56 5.35 -0.25 -6.61
C ILE A 56 6.41 -0.79 -7.56
N LYS A 57 6.09 -0.89 -8.86
CA LYS A 57 7.03 -1.38 -9.87
C LYS A 57 8.32 -0.56 -9.89
N GLU A 58 8.21 0.76 -9.88
CA GLU A 58 9.35 1.67 -9.88
C GLU A 58 10.13 1.59 -8.56
N LEU A 59 9.44 1.47 -7.43
CA LEU A 59 10.07 1.30 -6.12
C LEU A 59 10.92 0.05 -6.05
N VAL A 60 10.40 -1.09 -6.51
CA VAL A 60 11.14 -2.36 -6.55
C VAL A 60 12.36 -2.24 -7.44
N SER A 61 12.20 -1.68 -8.64
CA SER A 61 13.31 -1.46 -9.60
C SER A 61 14.43 -0.61 -9.00
N ARG A 62 14.09 0.48 -8.30
CA ARG A 62 15.09 1.42 -7.73
C ARG A 62 15.65 0.97 -6.39
N SER A 63 14.93 0.15 -5.65
CA SER A 63 15.36 -0.23 -4.30
C SER A 63 16.48 -1.26 -4.32
N GLY A 64 16.59 -2.06 -5.38
CA GLY A 64 17.46 -3.22 -5.45
C GLY A 64 17.04 -4.35 -4.50
N VAL A 65 15.81 -4.28 -3.98
CA VAL A 65 15.23 -5.37 -3.18
C VAL A 65 14.84 -6.50 -4.11
N ASP A 66 15.22 -7.71 -3.77
CA ASP A 66 14.71 -8.91 -4.40
C ASP A 66 13.19 -8.98 -4.19
N PRO A 67 12.37 -9.02 -5.25
CA PRO A 67 10.92 -9.12 -5.12
C PRO A 67 10.46 -10.31 -4.28
N ASP A 68 11.20 -11.42 -4.29
CA ASP A 68 10.88 -12.62 -3.51
C ASP A 68 11.04 -12.42 -2.00
N ARG A 69 11.70 -11.35 -1.57
CA ARG A 69 11.83 -10.98 -0.16
C ARG A 69 10.71 -10.07 0.33
N ILE A 70 9.83 -9.60 -0.55
CA ILE A 70 8.70 -8.78 -0.16
C ILE A 70 7.59 -9.70 0.34
N GLU A 71 7.07 -9.43 1.53
CA GLU A 71 6.11 -10.33 2.20
C GLU A 71 4.69 -9.76 2.19
N GLU A 72 4.56 -8.41 2.23
CA GLU A 72 3.26 -7.76 2.33
C GLU A 72 3.25 -6.40 1.62
N VAL A 73 2.10 -6.04 1.07
CA VAL A 73 1.79 -4.70 0.57
C VAL A 73 0.66 -4.11 1.41
N VAL A 74 0.98 -3.21 2.33
CA VAL A 74 0.00 -2.48 3.15
C VAL A 74 -0.38 -1.19 2.45
N PHE A 75 -1.55 -1.14 1.85
CA PHE A 75 -1.94 -0.03 0.99
C PHE A 75 -3.21 0.68 1.47
N ALA A 76 -3.17 2.00 1.42
CA ALA A 76 -4.24 2.87 1.83
C ALA A 76 -5.15 3.24 0.66
N GLN A 77 -6.46 3.19 0.88
CA GLN A 77 -7.46 3.73 -0.02
C GLN A 77 -8.67 4.18 0.79
N GLY A 78 -9.05 5.44 0.68
CA GLY A 78 -10.18 6.03 1.41
C GLY A 78 -11.51 5.90 0.69
N TYR A 79 -11.49 5.73 -0.64
CA TYR A 79 -12.66 5.49 -1.48
C TYR A 79 -12.42 4.21 -2.29
N PRO A 80 -12.61 3.03 -1.67
CA PRO A 80 -12.35 1.76 -2.31
C PRO A 80 -13.28 1.54 -3.51
N SER A 81 -12.73 0.93 -4.55
CA SER A 81 -13.44 0.52 -5.75
C SER A 81 -13.89 -0.94 -5.64
N GLY A 82 -15.06 -1.26 -6.18
CA GLY A 82 -15.53 -2.64 -6.33
C GLY A 82 -14.74 -3.43 -7.36
N GLU A 83 -14.11 -2.75 -8.31
CA GLU A 83 -13.32 -3.36 -9.39
C GLU A 83 -11.95 -3.87 -8.89
N ALA A 84 -11.38 -3.22 -7.89
CA ALA A 84 -10.09 -3.61 -7.29
C ALA A 84 -10.19 -3.75 -5.77
N PRO A 85 -10.97 -4.73 -5.26
CA PRO A 85 -11.07 -4.97 -3.83
C PRO A 85 -9.70 -5.35 -3.27
N CYS A 86 -9.34 -4.75 -2.11
CA CYS A 86 -8.01 -4.89 -1.53
C CYS A 86 -6.89 -4.35 -2.44
N ILE A 87 -6.87 -3.05 -2.60
CA ILE A 87 -5.92 -2.36 -3.48
C ILE A 87 -4.45 -2.77 -3.28
N GLY A 88 -4.02 -3.12 -2.05
CA GLY A 88 -2.66 -3.60 -1.79
C GLY A 88 -2.34 -4.84 -2.60
N ARG A 89 -3.25 -5.81 -2.62
CA ARG A 89 -3.08 -7.04 -3.40
C ARG A 89 -3.15 -6.77 -4.91
N TRP A 90 -4.13 -5.99 -5.36
CA TRP A 90 -4.28 -5.66 -6.78
C TRP A 90 -3.08 -4.92 -7.34
N ALA A 91 -2.66 -3.83 -6.68
CA ALA A 91 -1.51 -3.04 -7.11
C ALA A 91 -0.20 -3.86 -7.09
N GLY A 92 -0.02 -4.72 -6.08
CA GLY A 92 1.12 -5.62 -5.99
C GLY A 92 1.20 -6.59 -7.18
N LEU A 93 0.09 -7.26 -7.51
CA LEU A 93 0.03 -8.18 -8.66
C LEU A 93 0.22 -7.44 -9.99
N ALA A 94 -0.43 -6.30 -10.17
CA ALA A 94 -0.29 -5.48 -11.37
C ALA A 94 1.13 -4.91 -11.54
N ALA A 95 1.85 -4.69 -10.44
CA ALA A 95 3.26 -4.31 -10.45
C ALA A 95 4.20 -5.46 -10.80
N GLY A 96 3.71 -6.70 -10.81
CA GLY A 96 4.49 -7.91 -11.09
C GLY A 96 5.17 -8.53 -9.87
N LEU A 97 4.67 -8.24 -8.65
CA LEU A 97 5.17 -8.91 -7.45
C LEU A 97 4.81 -10.41 -7.48
N PRO A 98 5.63 -11.27 -6.84
CA PRO A 98 5.36 -12.69 -6.72
C PRO A 98 4.02 -13.03 -6.09
N LEU A 99 3.45 -14.16 -6.44
CA LEU A 99 2.12 -14.57 -5.97
C LEU A 99 2.03 -14.80 -4.45
N HIS A 100 3.14 -15.07 -3.79
CA HIS A 100 3.17 -15.25 -2.33
C HIS A 100 3.04 -13.93 -1.55
N VAL A 101 3.34 -12.78 -2.19
CA VAL A 101 3.23 -11.47 -1.54
C VAL A 101 1.77 -11.18 -1.26
N SER A 102 1.41 -11.08 0.00
CA SER A 102 0.05 -10.71 0.39
C SER A 102 -0.20 -9.21 0.28
N GLY A 103 -1.44 -8.78 0.43
CA GLY A 103 -1.77 -7.38 0.38
C GLY A 103 -2.96 -7.04 1.27
N THR A 104 -2.86 -5.90 1.93
CA THR A 104 -3.88 -5.37 2.85
C THR A 104 -4.33 -3.99 2.40
N GLN A 105 -5.62 -3.72 2.55
CA GLN A 105 -6.19 -2.39 2.37
C GLN A 105 -6.51 -1.74 3.70
N ILE A 106 -6.14 -0.47 3.86
CA ILE A 106 -6.44 0.33 5.06
C ILE A 106 -7.31 1.52 4.69
N ASP A 107 -8.40 1.69 5.41
CA ASP A 107 -9.25 2.87 5.34
C ASP A 107 -9.33 3.58 6.70
N ARG A 108 -8.72 4.73 6.78
CA ARG A 108 -8.88 5.77 7.81
C ARG A 108 -9.04 7.13 7.15
N ARG A 109 -9.66 7.16 5.99
CA ARG A 109 -9.81 8.35 5.15
C ARG A 109 -8.46 9.04 4.93
N CYS A 110 -8.34 10.33 5.15
CA CYS A 110 -7.09 11.09 4.96
C CYS A 110 -5.91 10.61 5.83
N GLY A 111 -6.17 9.85 6.90
CA GLY A 111 -5.16 9.25 7.77
C GLY A 111 -4.63 7.90 7.30
N SER A 112 -5.21 7.30 6.25
CA SER A 112 -4.91 5.92 5.82
C SER A 112 -3.46 5.72 5.43
N GLY A 113 -2.85 6.67 4.72
CA GLY A 113 -1.47 6.55 4.26
C GLY A 113 -0.47 6.47 5.42
N LEU A 114 -0.62 7.34 6.42
CA LEU A 114 0.22 7.28 7.62
C LEU A 114 -0.03 5.99 8.41
N GLN A 115 -1.29 5.53 8.47
CA GLN A 115 -1.62 4.27 9.15
C GLN A 115 -0.98 3.07 8.44
N ALA A 116 -0.93 3.05 7.11
CA ALA A 116 -0.26 2.00 6.36
C ALA A 116 1.23 1.91 6.72
N ILE A 117 1.91 3.05 6.83
CA ILE A 117 3.31 3.12 7.25
C ILE A 117 3.47 2.61 8.69
N ALA A 118 2.61 3.04 9.61
CA ALA A 118 2.66 2.62 11.01
C ALA A 118 2.45 1.10 11.14
N ASN A 119 1.48 0.53 10.42
CA ASN A 119 1.22 -0.90 10.42
C ASN A 119 2.43 -1.69 9.88
N ALA A 120 2.99 -1.28 8.76
CA ALA A 120 4.18 -1.91 8.18
C ALA A 120 5.38 -1.82 9.13
N ALA A 121 5.57 -0.68 9.78
CA ALA A 121 6.63 -0.53 10.80
C ALA A 121 6.44 -1.50 11.97
N MET A 122 5.21 -1.63 12.47
CA MET A 122 4.88 -2.60 13.53
C MET A 122 5.12 -4.05 13.07
N MET A 123 4.76 -4.42 11.83
CA MET A 123 5.04 -5.76 11.30
C MET A 123 6.54 -6.07 11.31
N VAL A 124 7.38 -5.12 10.89
CA VAL A 124 8.84 -5.29 10.93
C VAL A 124 9.36 -5.34 12.35
N GLN A 125 8.89 -4.46 13.24
CA GLN A 125 9.32 -4.39 14.63
C GLN A 125 8.97 -5.65 15.43
N THR A 126 7.83 -6.26 15.14
CA THR A 126 7.39 -7.50 15.82
C THR A 126 7.93 -8.77 15.15
N GLY A 127 8.64 -8.65 14.02
CA GLY A 127 9.21 -9.80 13.31
C GLY A 127 8.18 -10.61 12.50
N VAL A 128 6.98 -10.06 12.28
CA VAL A 128 5.96 -10.68 11.42
C VAL A 128 6.39 -10.66 9.97
N ALA A 129 7.13 -9.62 9.57
CA ALA A 129 7.71 -9.49 8.24
C ALA A 129 9.06 -8.77 8.30
N ASP A 130 9.93 -9.03 7.32
CA ASP A 130 11.22 -8.36 7.17
C ASP A 130 11.17 -7.20 6.17
N VAL A 131 10.39 -7.36 5.11
CA VAL A 131 10.26 -6.38 4.02
C VAL A 131 8.80 -6.16 3.68
N VAL A 132 8.31 -4.95 3.89
CA VAL A 132 6.93 -4.56 3.64
C VAL A 132 6.88 -3.33 2.75
N ILE A 133 6.03 -3.32 1.75
CA ILE A 133 5.70 -2.12 0.99
C ILE A 133 4.50 -1.44 1.66
N ALA A 134 4.68 -0.18 2.07
CA ALA A 134 3.60 0.63 2.61
C ALA A 134 3.30 1.82 1.70
N GLY A 135 2.02 2.08 1.46
CA GLY A 135 1.66 3.19 0.59
C GLY A 135 0.16 3.43 0.53
N GLY A 136 -0.27 4.00 -0.57
CA GLY A 136 -1.68 4.22 -0.85
C GLY A 136 -1.88 4.98 -2.15
N ALA A 137 -3.06 4.83 -2.72
CA ALA A 137 -3.44 5.54 -3.93
C ALA A 137 -4.92 5.92 -3.90
N GLU A 138 -5.24 7.02 -4.58
CA GLU A 138 -6.60 7.49 -4.74
C GLU A 138 -6.79 8.05 -6.15
N SER A 139 -7.89 7.72 -6.78
CA SER A 139 -8.29 8.29 -8.08
C SER A 139 -9.65 8.95 -7.97
N MET A 140 -9.69 10.18 -7.45
CA MET A 140 -10.93 10.90 -7.21
C MET A 140 -11.76 11.19 -8.47
N SER A 141 -11.13 11.12 -9.65
CA SER A 141 -11.83 11.22 -10.93
C SER A 141 -12.63 9.97 -11.28
N ASN A 142 -12.32 8.83 -10.64
CA ASN A 142 -12.88 7.51 -10.92
C ASN A 142 -13.61 6.90 -9.72
N VAL A 143 -13.92 7.70 -8.71
CA VAL A 143 -14.70 7.22 -7.55
C VAL A 143 -16.10 6.83 -7.99
N GLU A 144 -16.52 5.64 -7.58
CA GLU A 144 -17.82 5.08 -7.91
C GLU A 144 -18.97 5.77 -7.18
N TYR A 145 -20.13 5.82 -7.83
CA TYR A 145 -21.40 6.07 -7.17
C TYR A 145 -22.00 4.74 -6.71
N TYR A 146 -22.57 4.71 -5.52
CA TYR A 146 -23.22 3.50 -5.02
C TYR A 146 -24.67 3.77 -4.61
N THR A 147 -25.48 2.74 -4.65
CA THR A 147 -26.85 2.78 -4.16
C THR A 147 -27.13 1.58 -3.25
N THR A 148 -27.85 1.82 -2.15
CA THR A 148 -28.24 0.77 -1.21
C THR A 148 -29.57 0.14 -1.58
N SER A 149 -30.37 0.77 -2.47
CA SER A 149 -31.73 0.34 -2.81
C SER A 149 -31.78 -0.81 -3.81
N MET A 150 -30.73 -1.06 -4.58
CA MET A 150 -30.76 -2.01 -5.71
C MET A 150 -30.77 -3.47 -5.30
N ARG A 151 -30.18 -3.85 -4.15
CA ARG A 151 -30.10 -5.26 -3.74
C ARG A 151 -31.47 -5.89 -3.48
N GLY A 152 -32.40 -5.14 -2.91
CA GLY A 152 -33.78 -5.59 -2.73
C GLY A 152 -34.71 -5.34 -3.92
N GLY A 153 -34.20 -4.73 -4.98
CA GLY A 153 -34.95 -4.28 -6.14
C GLY A 153 -35.57 -2.90 -5.89
N ALA A 154 -35.40 -1.98 -6.85
CA ALA A 154 -36.12 -0.72 -6.91
C ALA A 154 -37.33 -0.92 -7.81
N ARG A 155 -38.54 -0.97 -7.24
CA ARG A 155 -39.77 -1.26 -7.98
C ARG A 155 -40.47 0.00 -8.55
N SER A 156 -40.11 1.16 -8.08
CA SER A 156 -40.66 2.42 -8.58
C SER A 156 -39.72 3.58 -8.28
N GLY A 157 -39.03 4.02 -9.32
CA GLY A 157 -38.23 5.23 -9.35
C GLY A 157 -37.00 5.25 -8.51
#